data_3725ea54a7edd0bba110840da094d85a
#
_entry.id   3725ea54a7edd0bba110840da094d85a
#
_cell.length_a   1.000
_cell.length_b   1.000
_cell.length_c   1.000
_cell.angle_alpha   90.00
_cell.angle_beta   90.00
_cell.angle_gamma   90.00
#
_symmetry.space_group_name_H-M   'P 1'
#
loop_
_entity.id
_entity.type
_entity.pdbx_description
1 polymer ?
#
loop_
_entity_poly.entity_id
_entity_poly.type
_entity_poly.pdbx_seq_one_letter_code
_entity_poly.pdbx_strand_id
1 'polypeptide(L)'
;MSADVRGSELWFETADVELTASTEMFATALLPIAAGAGATIELEGALDPVWRRNAARILRVWNGWWGYEPAIDAIVKAPEAQLGRGPATLDTGLCFTLGVDSFYTLLRAPDELDALILAHGYDIPRADRARIDDARDSLVAVAEATGCRAVIVETNLREHPVGVQMDWERGHGGAIAAVGHACEGLIGRLLISSSYPYSNDQPWGSHFRTDQGWSSSRLQVEHYGADLRRAEKLGEIADEPLVQQHLRVCWEHRSSSANCGECEKCLRTMVSLVNHRA
;
A
#
# COMPACT_ATOMS: atom_id res chain seq x y z
N MET A 1 -13.56 -11.02 1.10
CA MET A 1 -13.14 -11.18 2.50
C MET A 1 -13.73 -10.05 3.31
N SER A 2 -14.43 -10.35 4.41
CA SER A 2 -15.05 -9.30 5.24
C SER A 2 -15.00 -9.64 6.72
N ALA A 3 -15.12 -8.59 7.56
CA ALA A 3 -15.27 -8.69 9.01
C ALA A 3 -16.27 -7.63 9.49
N ASP A 4 -17.06 -7.95 10.51
CA ASP A 4 -17.84 -6.96 11.21
C ASP A 4 -16.92 -6.11 12.11
N VAL A 5 -16.94 -4.80 11.92
CA VAL A 5 -16.19 -3.85 12.73
C VAL A 5 -17.17 -2.81 13.29
N ARG A 6 -17.53 -2.98 14.58
CA ARG A 6 -18.51 -2.11 15.27
C ARG A 6 -19.87 -2.04 14.59
N GLY A 7 -20.39 -3.20 14.12
CA GLY A 7 -21.70 -3.29 13.48
C GLY A 7 -21.73 -2.81 12.02
N SER A 8 -20.58 -2.64 11.40
CA SER A 8 -20.44 -2.34 9.97
C SER A 8 -19.44 -3.29 9.33
N GLU A 9 -19.70 -3.71 8.10
CA GLU A 9 -18.83 -4.62 7.37
C GLU A 9 -17.66 -3.88 6.75
N LEU A 10 -16.43 -4.25 7.15
CA LEU A 10 -15.18 -3.89 6.47
C LEU A 10 -14.77 -5.05 5.57
N TRP A 11 -14.48 -4.76 4.29
CA TRP A 11 -14.20 -5.81 3.33
C TRP A 11 -13.08 -5.46 2.35
N PHE A 12 -12.50 -6.53 1.78
CA PHE A 12 -11.58 -6.52 0.66
C PHE A 12 -12.07 -7.55 -0.34
N GLU A 13 -12.13 -7.19 -1.63
CA GLU A 13 -12.57 -8.08 -2.69
C GLU A 13 -11.80 -7.88 -3.99
N THR A 14 -11.75 -8.91 -4.81
CA THR A 14 -11.19 -8.90 -6.16
C THR A 14 -11.85 -9.97 -7.00
N ALA A 15 -11.92 -9.74 -8.31
CA ALA A 15 -12.30 -10.76 -9.31
C ALA A 15 -11.07 -11.45 -9.94
N ASP A 16 -9.86 -10.95 -9.68
CA ASP A 16 -8.66 -11.31 -10.42
C ASP A 16 -7.94 -12.54 -9.83
N VAL A 17 -8.06 -12.75 -8.51
CA VAL A 17 -7.42 -13.85 -7.77
C VAL A 17 -8.26 -14.27 -6.57
N GLU A 18 -7.95 -15.42 -5.98
CA GLU A 18 -8.51 -15.80 -4.68
C GLU A 18 -7.76 -15.08 -3.54
N LEU A 19 -8.49 -14.33 -2.71
CA LEU A 19 -7.92 -13.68 -1.53
C LEU A 19 -7.76 -14.68 -0.38
N THR A 20 -6.75 -14.45 0.44
CA THR A 20 -6.50 -15.26 1.63
C THR A 20 -7.19 -14.67 2.86
N ALA A 21 -7.94 -15.49 3.59
CA ALA A 21 -8.49 -15.11 4.88
C ALA A 21 -7.35 -14.99 5.90
N SER A 22 -7.01 -13.74 6.25
CA SER A 22 -5.90 -13.43 7.14
C SER A 22 -6.36 -12.50 8.26
N THR A 23 -6.09 -12.88 9.51
CA THR A 23 -6.30 -11.99 10.66
C THR A 23 -5.37 -10.78 10.56
N GLU A 24 -4.16 -10.98 10.02
CA GLU A 24 -3.15 -9.96 9.80
C GLU A 24 -3.65 -8.85 8.85
N MET A 25 -4.45 -9.19 7.86
CA MET A 25 -5.04 -8.20 6.93
C MET A 25 -5.85 -7.15 7.71
N PHE A 26 -6.79 -7.60 8.54
CA PHE A 26 -7.63 -6.69 9.34
C PHE A 26 -6.84 -6.01 10.45
N ALA A 27 -5.93 -6.73 11.14
CA ALA A 27 -5.04 -6.15 12.14
C ALA A 27 -4.19 -5.02 11.56
N THR A 28 -3.64 -5.22 10.35
CA THR A 28 -2.80 -4.25 9.64
C THR A 28 -3.60 -3.02 9.19
N ALA A 29 -4.82 -3.21 8.67
CA ALA A 29 -5.70 -2.12 8.28
C ALA A 29 -6.17 -1.26 9.47
N LEU A 30 -6.43 -1.89 10.61
CA LEU A 30 -7.02 -1.24 11.77
C LEU A 30 -6.01 -0.67 12.77
N LEU A 31 -4.77 -1.18 12.80
CA LEU A 31 -3.75 -0.73 13.77
C LEU A 31 -3.48 0.78 13.73
N PRO A 32 -3.33 1.44 12.55
CA PRO A 32 -3.14 2.89 12.50
C PRO A 32 -4.31 3.66 13.09
N ILE A 33 -5.53 3.18 12.86
CA ILE A 33 -6.77 3.80 13.35
C ILE A 33 -6.84 3.70 14.87
N ALA A 34 -6.61 2.50 15.39
CA ALA A 34 -6.66 2.24 16.83
C ALA A 34 -5.57 3.00 17.58
N ALA A 35 -4.33 2.99 17.07
CA ALA A 35 -3.22 3.73 17.66
C ALA A 35 -3.48 5.24 17.68
N GLY A 36 -4.00 5.80 16.58
CA GLY A 36 -4.34 7.22 16.50
C GLY A 36 -5.50 7.63 17.40
N ALA A 37 -6.46 6.73 17.60
CA ALA A 37 -7.63 6.97 18.46
C ALA A 37 -7.42 6.61 19.95
N GLY A 38 -6.26 6.01 20.30
CA GLY A 38 -6.05 5.45 21.65
C GLY A 38 -7.03 4.33 21.99
N ALA A 39 -7.43 3.54 20.98
CA ALA A 39 -8.44 2.49 21.10
C ALA A 39 -7.80 1.09 21.07
N THR A 40 -8.56 0.08 21.47
CA THR A 40 -8.16 -1.32 21.41
C THR A 40 -8.87 -2.02 20.25
N ILE A 41 -8.15 -2.88 19.54
CA ILE A 41 -8.66 -3.83 18.56
C ILE A 41 -8.78 -5.19 19.29
N GLU A 42 -9.96 -5.80 19.23
CA GLU A 42 -10.18 -7.17 19.65
C GLU A 42 -10.46 -8.02 18.40
N LEU A 43 -9.63 -9.02 18.16
CA LEU A 43 -9.73 -9.92 17.01
C LEU A 43 -10.12 -11.32 17.50
N GLU A 44 -11.14 -11.91 16.88
CA GLU A 44 -11.54 -13.30 17.17
C GLU A 44 -10.55 -14.29 16.54
N GLY A 45 -9.99 -13.96 15.39
CA GLY A 45 -8.98 -14.76 14.69
C GLY A 45 -7.63 -14.75 15.40
N ALA A 46 -6.91 -15.86 15.32
CA ALA A 46 -5.56 -15.97 15.85
C ALA A 46 -4.58 -15.14 15.00
N LEU A 47 -3.65 -14.43 15.66
CA LEU A 47 -2.72 -13.50 15.06
C LEU A 47 -1.31 -14.09 15.05
N ASP A 48 -0.64 -13.96 13.91
CA ASP A 48 0.74 -14.41 13.69
C ASP A 48 1.71 -13.74 14.70
N PRO A 49 2.50 -14.50 15.46
CA PRO A 49 3.43 -13.93 16.44
C PRO A 49 4.58 -13.13 15.80
N VAL A 50 4.92 -13.40 14.53
CA VAL A 50 5.92 -12.60 13.79
C VAL A 50 5.34 -11.23 13.50
N TRP A 51 4.09 -11.16 12.99
CA TRP A 51 3.39 -9.91 12.77
C TRP A 51 3.28 -9.11 14.08
N ARG A 52 2.80 -9.74 15.18
CA ARG A 52 2.65 -9.07 16.49
C ARG A 52 3.96 -8.44 16.95
N ARG A 53 5.07 -9.17 16.88
CA ARG A 53 6.40 -8.67 17.25
C ARG A 53 6.85 -7.52 16.37
N ASN A 54 6.59 -7.59 15.07
CA ASN A 54 6.97 -6.57 14.10
C ASN A 54 6.10 -5.30 14.26
N ALA A 55 4.78 -5.44 14.43
CA ALA A 55 3.87 -4.34 14.70
C ALA A 55 4.24 -3.59 16.00
N ALA A 56 4.72 -4.31 17.03
CA ALA A 56 5.26 -3.67 18.24
C ALA A 56 6.47 -2.77 17.95
N ARG A 57 7.25 -3.03 16.89
CA ARG A 57 8.34 -2.13 16.47
C ARG A 57 7.79 -0.88 15.81
N ILE A 58 6.75 -1.01 14.96
CA ILE A 58 6.06 0.13 14.36
C ILE A 58 5.53 1.06 15.46
N LEU A 59 4.83 0.52 16.45
CA LEU A 59 4.27 1.32 17.55
C LEU A 59 5.34 2.09 18.33
N ARG A 60 6.54 1.52 18.54
CA ARG A 60 7.66 2.24 19.16
C ARG A 60 8.15 3.40 18.28
N VAL A 61 8.20 3.24 16.97
CA VAL A 61 8.53 4.33 16.05
C VAL A 61 7.45 5.41 16.10
N TRP A 62 6.18 5.03 16.05
CA TRP A 62 5.04 5.96 16.13
C TRP A 62 4.91 6.65 17.50
N ASN A 63 5.31 5.99 18.59
CA ASN A 63 5.42 6.65 19.88
C ASN A 63 6.41 7.82 19.83
N GLY A 64 7.59 7.61 19.22
CA GLY A 64 8.58 8.67 19.03
C GLY A 64 8.10 9.79 18.10
N TRP A 65 7.29 9.47 17.09
CA TRP A 65 6.81 10.45 16.12
C TRP A 65 5.56 11.21 16.58
N TRP A 66 4.59 10.48 17.13
CA TRP A 66 3.22 10.98 17.33
C TRP A 66 2.71 10.77 18.76
N GLY A 67 3.51 10.17 19.65
CA GLY A 67 3.12 9.90 21.03
C GLY A 67 2.09 8.77 21.20
N TYR A 68 1.95 7.87 20.21
CA TYR A 68 1.00 6.76 20.31
C TYR A 68 1.45 5.74 21.37
N GLU A 69 0.49 4.96 21.91
CA GLU A 69 0.79 3.86 22.85
C GLU A 69 1.76 2.84 22.23
N PRO A 70 2.95 2.60 22.81
CA PRO A 70 3.95 1.73 22.22
C PRO A 70 3.73 0.24 22.52
N ALA A 71 2.89 -0.09 23.52
CA ALA A 71 2.66 -1.47 23.93
C ALA A 71 1.60 -2.14 23.03
N ILE A 72 2.02 -3.10 22.21
CA ILE A 72 1.11 -3.79 21.28
C ILE A 72 -0.06 -4.47 22.01
N ASP A 73 0.16 -5.02 23.19
CA ASP A 73 -0.88 -5.73 23.97
C ASP A 73 -1.91 -4.78 24.61
N ALA A 74 -1.63 -3.47 24.65
CA ALA A 74 -2.61 -2.45 25.02
C ALA A 74 -3.55 -2.11 23.85
N ILE A 75 -3.06 -2.25 22.60
CA ILE A 75 -3.82 -1.89 21.40
C ILE A 75 -4.47 -3.13 20.75
N VAL A 76 -3.76 -4.27 20.67
CA VAL A 76 -4.23 -5.46 19.96
C VAL A 76 -4.40 -6.64 20.90
N LYS A 77 -5.64 -7.09 21.03
CA LYS A 77 -6.03 -8.32 21.73
C LYS A 77 -6.48 -9.36 20.71
N ALA A 78 -5.76 -10.46 20.65
CA ALA A 78 -6.05 -11.59 19.76
C ALA A 78 -5.43 -12.86 20.35
N PRO A 79 -6.01 -14.04 20.09
CA PRO A 79 -5.33 -15.31 20.31
C PRO A 79 -4.02 -15.33 19.50
N GLU A 80 -3.02 -16.05 19.98
CA GLU A 80 -1.77 -16.25 19.24
C GLU A 80 -1.91 -17.45 18.31
N ALA A 81 -1.55 -17.26 17.03
CA ALA A 81 -1.51 -18.35 16.06
C ALA A 81 -0.26 -19.22 16.31
N GLN A 82 -0.35 -20.49 15.95
CA GLN A 82 0.87 -21.28 15.77
C GLN A 82 1.64 -20.72 14.58
N LEU A 83 2.97 -20.70 14.69
CA LEU A 83 3.83 -20.27 13.57
C LEU A 83 3.50 -21.05 12.30
N GLY A 84 3.11 -20.35 11.28
CA GLY A 84 2.86 -20.91 9.96
C GLY A 84 4.16 -21.42 9.30
N ARG A 85 4.01 -22.12 8.15
CA ARG A 85 5.16 -22.65 7.38
C ARG A 85 5.73 -21.57 6.50
N GLY A 86 5.88 -20.39 6.71
CA GLY A 86 6.38 -19.36 5.79
C GLY A 86 5.41 -19.04 4.63
N PRO A 87 5.84 -18.24 3.64
CA PRO A 87 4.98 -17.85 2.52
C PRO A 87 4.53 -19.08 1.71
N ALA A 88 3.31 -19.01 1.17
CA ALA A 88 2.78 -20.06 0.30
C ALA A 88 3.52 -20.11 -1.05
N THR A 89 4.06 -18.97 -1.48
CA THR A 89 4.86 -18.77 -2.69
C THR A 89 6.01 -17.81 -2.39
N LEU A 90 7.03 -17.78 -3.26
CA LEU A 90 8.11 -16.79 -3.23
C LEU A 90 7.85 -15.61 -4.17
N ASP A 91 6.72 -15.59 -4.84
CA ASP A 91 6.38 -14.57 -5.82
C ASP A 91 6.32 -13.19 -5.17
N THR A 92 6.78 -12.19 -5.92
CA THR A 92 6.90 -10.80 -5.46
C THR A 92 5.81 -9.94 -6.07
N GLY A 93 5.01 -9.30 -5.22
CA GLY A 93 4.03 -8.29 -5.62
C GLY A 93 4.54 -6.87 -5.41
N LEU A 94 4.10 -5.95 -6.25
CA LEU A 94 4.31 -4.52 -6.10
C LEU A 94 2.98 -3.81 -5.89
N CYS A 95 2.86 -2.98 -4.83
CA CYS A 95 1.77 -2.01 -4.76
C CYS A 95 1.95 -0.97 -5.87
N PHE A 96 1.11 -1.07 -6.92
CA PHE A 96 1.30 -0.34 -8.16
C PHE A 96 0.14 0.62 -8.44
N THR A 97 0.40 1.91 -8.28
CA THR A 97 -0.60 2.99 -8.43
C THR A 97 -0.48 3.72 -9.77
N LEU A 98 0.33 3.24 -10.70
CA LEU A 98 0.71 3.93 -11.95
C LEU A 98 1.44 5.28 -11.69
N GLY A 99 1.86 5.54 -10.46
CA GLY A 99 2.59 6.76 -10.07
C GLY A 99 4.10 6.66 -10.31
N VAL A 100 4.79 7.79 -10.23
CA VAL A 100 6.26 7.88 -10.43
C VAL A 100 7.01 6.86 -9.57
N ASP A 101 6.68 6.79 -8.26
CA ASP A 101 7.43 5.94 -7.34
C ASP A 101 7.21 4.45 -7.64
N SER A 102 5.97 4.06 -8.01
CA SER A 102 5.66 2.68 -8.35
C SER A 102 6.22 2.28 -9.73
N PHE A 103 6.23 3.17 -10.72
CA PHE A 103 6.93 2.90 -11.98
C PHE A 103 8.44 2.80 -11.79
N TYR A 104 9.04 3.66 -10.96
CA TYR A 104 10.46 3.54 -10.63
C TYR A 104 10.76 2.16 -10.02
N THR A 105 9.95 1.72 -9.06
CA THR A 105 10.12 0.39 -8.45
C THR A 105 9.97 -0.73 -9.48
N LEU A 106 8.94 -0.68 -10.32
CA LEU A 106 8.71 -1.66 -11.39
C LEU A 106 9.92 -1.81 -12.32
N LEU A 107 10.54 -0.69 -12.70
CA LEU A 107 11.60 -0.65 -13.71
C LEU A 107 13.01 -0.82 -13.14
N ARG A 108 13.19 -0.67 -11.84
CA ARG A 108 14.51 -0.64 -11.18
C ARG A 108 14.68 -1.62 -10.02
N ALA A 109 13.62 -2.31 -9.59
CA ALA A 109 13.77 -3.37 -8.60
C ALA A 109 14.70 -4.48 -9.14
N PRO A 110 15.63 -5.00 -8.31
CA PRO A 110 16.63 -5.97 -8.77
C PRO A 110 16.04 -7.36 -9.04
N ASP A 111 14.90 -7.65 -8.40
CA ASP A 111 14.25 -8.94 -8.50
C ASP A 111 13.08 -8.87 -9.49
N GLU A 112 12.74 -9.99 -10.10
CA GLU A 112 11.54 -10.10 -10.94
C GLU A 112 10.29 -9.85 -10.11
N LEU A 113 9.33 -9.14 -10.69
CA LEU A 113 8.02 -8.89 -10.12
C LEU A 113 7.00 -9.80 -10.82
N ASP A 114 6.17 -10.46 -10.01
CA ASP A 114 5.18 -11.41 -10.50
C ASP A 114 3.77 -10.82 -10.56
N ALA A 115 3.49 -9.81 -9.71
CA ALA A 115 2.18 -9.19 -9.64
C ALA A 115 2.24 -7.67 -9.42
N LEU A 116 1.40 -6.93 -10.14
CA LEU A 116 1.12 -5.51 -9.94
C LEU A 116 -0.25 -5.37 -9.27
N ILE A 117 -0.27 -4.85 -8.04
CA ILE A 117 -1.46 -4.81 -7.20
C ILE A 117 -1.93 -3.37 -7.01
N LEU A 118 -3.10 -3.03 -7.56
CA LEU A 118 -3.76 -1.72 -7.39
C LEU A 118 -4.85 -1.81 -6.33
N ALA A 119 -4.77 -0.94 -5.32
CA ALA A 119 -5.82 -0.80 -4.31
C ALA A 119 -6.89 0.19 -4.80
N HIS A 120 -8.12 -0.28 -5.06
CA HIS A 120 -9.28 0.55 -5.35
C HIS A 120 -10.04 0.90 -4.06
N GLY A 121 -10.45 2.16 -3.92
CA GLY A 121 -11.02 2.69 -2.68
C GLY A 121 -10.02 3.50 -1.84
N TYR A 122 -8.76 3.62 -2.30
CA TYR A 122 -7.75 4.47 -1.66
C TYR A 122 -7.60 5.81 -2.40
N ASP A 123 -6.78 5.89 -3.44
CA ASP A 123 -6.59 7.12 -4.21
C ASP A 123 -7.73 7.35 -5.21
N ILE A 124 -8.31 6.28 -5.76
CA ILE A 124 -9.49 6.35 -6.60
C ILE A 124 -10.71 6.04 -5.73
N PRO A 125 -11.66 6.98 -5.56
CA PRO A 125 -12.90 6.70 -4.85
C PRO A 125 -13.68 5.55 -5.50
N ARG A 126 -14.29 4.69 -4.71
CA ARG A 126 -15.06 3.54 -5.21
C ARG A 126 -16.21 3.94 -6.15
N ALA A 127 -16.78 5.12 -5.95
CA ALA A 127 -17.86 5.67 -6.80
C ALA A 127 -17.36 6.12 -8.18
N ASP A 128 -16.06 6.37 -8.37
CA ASP A 128 -15.48 6.84 -9.64
C ASP A 128 -15.14 5.68 -10.58
N ARG A 129 -16.20 5.04 -11.12
CA ARG A 129 -16.06 3.85 -11.97
C ARG A 129 -15.28 4.13 -13.24
N ALA A 130 -15.49 5.28 -13.88
CA ALA A 130 -14.76 5.61 -15.10
C ALA A 130 -13.26 5.66 -14.87
N ARG A 131 -12.83 6.23 -13.75
CA ARG A 131 -11.40 6.37 -13.42
C ARG A 131 -10.75 5.05 -13.02
N ILE A 132 -11.47 4.16 -12.35
CA ILE A 132 -10.94 2.83 -12.06
C ILE A 132 -10.86 1.98 -13.32
N ASP A 133 -11.79 2.12 -14.26
CA ASP A 133 -11.75 1.41 -15.55
C ASP A 133 -10.53 1.87 -16.37
N ASP A 134 -10.28 3.17 -16.49
CA ASP A 134 -9.06 3.71 -17.14
C ASP A 134 -7.77 3.22 -16.46
N ALA A 135 -7.76 3.17 -15.12
CA ALA A 135 -6.61 2.68 -14.37
C ALA A 135 -6.41 1.17 -14.53
N ARG A 136 -7.51 0.40 -14.65
CA ARG A 136 -7.49 -1.03 -14.94
C ARG A 136 -6.87 -1.30 -16.31
N ASP A 137 -7.32 -0.58 -17.34
CA ASP A 137 -6.80 -0.75 -18.71
C ASP A 137 -5.29 -0.48 -18.73
N SER A 138 -4.85 0.58 -18.07
CA SER A 138 -3.43 0.91 -17.95
C SER A 138 -2.65 -0.13 -17.14
N LEU A 139 -3.21 -0.63 -16.02
CA LEU A 139 -2.59 -1.68 -15.21
C LEU A 139 -2.40 -2.97 -16.02
N VAL A 140 -3.43 -3.39 -16.75
CA VAL A 140 -3.38 -4.60 -17.59
C VAL A 140 -2.32 -4.45 -18.69
N ALA A 141 -2.30 -3.32 -19.40
CA ALA A 141 -1.32 -3.07 -20.45
C ALA A 141 0.12 -3.09 -19.90
N VAL A 142 0.37 -2.48 -18.74
CA VAL A 142 1.70 -2.50 -18.09
C VAL A 142 2.06 -3.91 -17.63
N ALA A 143 1.12 -4.63 -17.01
CA ALA A 143 1.35 -6.00 -16.54
C ALA A 143 1.68 -6.95 -17.70
N GLU A 144 0.94 -6.89 -18.82
CA GLU A 144 1.22 -7.66 -20.02
C GLU A 144 2.61 -7.36 -20.59
N ALA A 145 2.98 -6.08 -20.67
CA ALA A 145 4.27 -5.65 -21.19
C ALA A 145 5.47 -6.08 -20.30
N THR A 146 5.23 -6.28 -19.02
CA THR A 146 6.27 -6.66 -18.03
C THR A 146 6.23 -8.13 -17.61
N GLY A 147 5.26 -8.90 -18.13
CA GLY A 147 5.07 -10.31 -17.76
C GLY A 147 4.47 -10.52 -16.37
N CYS A 148 3.97 -9.46 -15.74
CA CYS A 148 3.35 -9.51 -14.42
C CYS A 148 1.86 -9.88 -14.51
N ARG A 149 1.29 -10.32 -13.38
CA ARG A 149 -0.15 -10.43 -13.21
C ARG A 149 -0.73 -9.10 -12.73
N ALA A 150 -1.79 -8.61 -13.38
CA ALA A 150 -2.58 -7.47 -12.91
C ALA A 150 -3.58 -7.95 -11.84
N VAL A 151 -3.62 -7.25 -10.70
CA VAL A 151 -4.57 -7.52 -9.61
C VAL A 151 -5.13 -6.20 -9.10
N ILE A 152 -6.47 -6.10 -9.04
CA ILE A 152 -7.13 -4.95 -8.39
C ILE A 152 -7.87 -5.45 -7.16
N VAL A 153 -7.52 -4.93 -6.01
CA VAL A 153 -8.21 -5.21 -4.75
C VAL A 153 -9.06 -4.00 -4.39
N GLU A 154 -10.38 -4.16 -4.41
CA GLU A 154 -11.32 -3.14 -3.96
C GLU A 154 -11.57 -3.28 -2.46
N THR A 155 -11.69 -2.15 -1.74
CA THR A 155 -12.00 -2.12 -0.32
C THR A 155 -12.80 -0.87 0.06
N ASN A 156 -13.66 -1.01 1.05
CA ASN A 156 -14.40 0.11 1.63
C ASN A 156 -13.67 0.78 2.82
N LEU A 157 -12.40 0.48 3.08
CA LEU A 157 -11.69 0.94 4.28
C LEU A 157 -11.82 2.45 4.50
N ARG A 158 -11.63 3.28 3.48
CA ARG A 158 -11.71 4.74 3.60
C ARG A 158 -13.13 5.29 3.76
N GLU A 159 -14.14 4.50 3.41
CA GLU A 159 -15.57 4.86 3.52
C GLU A 159 -16.20 4.24 4.78
N HIS A 160 -15.55 3.23 5.38
CA HIS A 160 -16.02 2.55 6.57
C HIS A 160 -16.06 3.52 7.78
N PRO A 161 -17.09 3.47 8.67
CA PRO A 161 -17.23 4.39 9.81
C PRO A 161 -16.01 4.50 10.72
N VAL A 162 -15.23 3.43 10.84
CA VAL A 162 -13.95 3.43 11.56
C VAL A 162 -12.83 3.97 10.67
N GLY A 163 -12.83 3.63 9.40
CA GLY A 163 -11.79 4.01 8.44
C GLY A 163 -11.73 5.50 8.15
N VAL A 164 -12.88 6.19 8.14
CA VAL A 164 -12.92 7.67 7.96
C VAL A 164 -12.24 8.43 9.11
N GLN A 165 -12.00 7.77 10.25
CA GLN A 165 -11.27 8.35 11.39
C GLN A 165 -9.75 8.24 11.23
N MET A 166 -9.27 7.50 10.24
CA MET A 166 -7.83 7.37 9.98
C MET A 166 -7.25 8.70 9.48
N ASP A 167 -6.24 9.20 10.17
CA ASP A 167 -5.34 10.17 9.57
C ASP A 167 -4.58 9.46 8.44
N TRP A 168 -4.98 9.74 7.18
CA TRP A 168 -4.44 9.04 6.02
C TRP A 168 -2.93 9.24 5.87
N GLU A 169 -2.42 10.43 6.19
CA GLU A 169 -0.98 10.71 6.11
C GLU A 169 -0.17 9.85 7.08
N ARG A 170 -0.76 9.45 8.23
CA ARG A 170 -0.12 8.62 9.24
C ARG A 170 -0.41 7.13 9.08
N GLY A 171 -1.52 6.77 8.42
CA GLY A 171 -2.03 5.39 8.42
C GLY A 171 -1.93 4.64 7.10
N HIS A 172 -1.69 5.32 5.96
CA HIS A 172 -1.77 4.68 4.64
C HIS A 172 -0.79 3.52 4.43
N GLY A 173 0.34 3.48 5.12
CA GLY A 173 1.27 2.35 5.04
C GLY A 173 0.64 1.05 5.53
N GLY A 174 -0.12 1.09 6.64
CA GLY A 174 -0.90 -0.05 7.10
C GLY A 174 -2.01 -0.44 6.14
N ALA A 175 -2.71 0.55 5.56
CA ALA A 175 -3.74 0.29 4.55
C ALA A 175 -3.15 -0.43 3.32
N ILE A 176 -2.01 0.01 2.80
CA ILE A 176 -1.32 -0.62 1.67
C ILE A 176 -0.87 -2.04 2.02
N ALA A 177 -0.24 -2.23 3.17
CA ALA A 177 0.23 -3.54 3.62
C ALA A 177 -0.92 -4.54 3.87
N ALA A 178 -2.11 -4.05 4.27
CA ALA A 178 -3.31 -4.89 4.42
C ALA A 178 -3.74 -5.51 3.08
N VAL A 179 -3.62 -4.78 1.97
CA VAL A 179 -3.85 -5.32 0.62
C VAL A 179 -2.86 -6.43 0.29
N GLY A 180 -1.59 -6.29 0.71
CA GLY A 180 -0.60 -7.35 0.59
C GLY A 180 -0.98 -8.61 1.37
N HIS A 181 -1.44 -8.46 2.61
CA HIS A 181 -1.93 -9.60 3.40
C HIS A 181 -3.19 -10.26 2.79
N ALA A 182 -4.07 -9.49 2.14
CA ALA A 182 -5.18 -10.07 1.39
C ALA A 182 -4.70 -10.98 0.24
N CYS A 183 -3.54 -10.67 -0.33
CA CYS A 183 -2.93 -11.38 -1.45
C CYS A 183 -1.85 -12.40 -1.03
N GLU A 184 -1.66 -12.72 0.26
CA GLU A 184 -0.56 -13.60 0.73
C GLU A 184 -0.61 -15.04 0.24
N GLY A 185 -1.70 -15.46 -0.39
CA GLY A 185 -1.81 -16.72 -1.13
C GLY A 185 -1.20 -16.65 -2.54
N LEU A 186 -1.11 -15.44 -3.10
CA LEU A 186 -0.52 -15.17 -4.41
C LEU A 186 0.95 -14.76 -4.30
N ILE A 187 1.29 -13.93 -3.30
CA ILE A 187 2.64 -13.37 -3.11
C ILE A 187 3.18 -13.70 -1.72
N GLY A 188 4.47 -13.99 -1.64
CA GLY A 188 5.18 -14.13 -0.36
C GLY A 188 5.98 -12.87 0.02
N ARG A 189 6.14 -11.93 -0.92
CA ARG A 189 6.85 -10.66 -0.74
C ARG A 189 6.06 -9.52 -1.36
N LEU A 190 5.96 -8.40 -0.65
CA LEU A 190 5.32 -7.17 -1.12
C LEU A 190 6.32 -6.02 -1.14
N LEU A 191 6.47 -5.35 -2.27
CA LEU A 191 7.20 -4.09 -2.37
C LEU A 191 6.24 -2.91 -2.21
N ILE A 192 6.60 -1.96 -1.34
CA ILE A 192 5.96 -0.66 -1.19
C ILE A 192 6.95 0.40 -1.65
N SER A 193 6.55 1.19 -2.65
CA SER A 193 7.41 2.22 -3.21
C SER A 193 7.55 3.42 -2.29
N SER A 194 8.77 3.85 -2.05
CA SER A 194 9.10 5.00 -1.21
C SER A 194 8.61 6.32 -1.81
N SER A 195 7.94 7.12 -1.00
CA SER A 195 7.57 8.51 -1.37
C SER A 195 8.69 9.52 -1.08
N TYR A 196 9.51 9.25 -0.07
CA TYR A 196 10.59 10.12 0.39
C TYR A 196 11.93 9.40 0.45
N PRO A 197 13.05 10.10 0.16
CA PRO A 197 14.38 9.50 0.27
C PRO A 197 14.81 9.34 1.73
N TYR A 198 15.81 8.49 2.00
CA TYR A 198 16.41 8.33 3.32
C TYR A 198 16.91 9.65 3.92
N SER A 199 17.32 10.60 3.07
CA SER A 199 17.77 11.95 3.50
C SER A 199 16.63 12.83 4.03
N ASN A 200 15.36 12.44 3.83
CA ASN A 200 14.18 13.12 4.34
C ASN A 200 13.42 12.20 5.31
N ASP A 201 14.01 11.98 6.49
CA ASP A 201 13.51 11.10 7.54
C ASP A 201 12.41 11.82 8.37
N GLN A 202 11.29 12.16 7.69
CA GLN A 202 10.13 12.77 8.34
C GLN A 202 9.06 11.73 8.66
N PRO A 203 8.30 11.88 9.76
CA PRO A 203 7.19 11.01 10.10
C PRO A 203 6.17 10.92 8.96
N TRP A 204 5.91 9.71 8.45
CA TRP A 204 5.01 9.46 7.34
C TRP A 204 4.39 8.06 7.44
N GLY A 205 3.19 7.87 6.93
CA GLY A 205 2.43 6.62 7.09
C GLY A 205 3.07 5.40 6.43
N SER A 206 3.69 5.56 5.24
CA SER A 206 4.55 4.54 4.62
C SER A 206 5.99 5.04 4.66
N HIS A 207 6.87 4.30 5.35
CA HIS A 207 8.21 4.77 5.67
C HIS A 207 9.19 3.61 5.84
N PHE A 208 10.47 3.82 5.48
CA PHE A 208 11.51 2.78 5.59
C PHE A 208 11.74 2.26 7.03
N ARG A 209 11.34 3.02 8.06
CA ARG A 209 11.40 2.57 9.45
C ARG A 209 10.21 1.69 9.87
N THR A 210 9.11 1.74 9.14
CA THR A 210 7.84 1.11 9.55
C THR A 210 7.36 0.03 8.60
N ASP A 211 7.55 0.17 7.28
CA ASP A 211 6.90 -0.72 6.32
C ASP A 211 7.31 -2.18 6.47
N GLN A 212 8.58 -2.46 6.77
CA GLN A 212 9.04 -3.82 7.07
C GLN A 212 8.38 -4.43 8.31
N GLY A 213 7.88 -3.58 9.20
CA GLY A 213 7.17 -3.99 10.41
C GLY A 213 5.76 -4.55 10.15
N TRP A 214 5.24 -4.42 8.94
CA TRP A 214 4.00 -5.07 8.53
C TRP A 214 4.16 -6.54 8.14
N SER A 215 5.39 -7.06 8.11
CA SER A 215 5.68 -8.45 7.76
C SER A 215 5.14 -9.45 8.78
N SER A 216 4.63 -10.58 8.28
CA SER A 216 4.24 -11.77 9.04
C SER A 216 5.17 -12.95 8.74
N SER A 217 4.86 -14.15 9.22
CA SER A 217 5.57 -15.37 8.81
C SER A 217 5.26 -15.78 7.36
N ARG A 218 4.20 -15.25 6.76
CA ARG A 218 3.70 -15.61 5.43
C ARG A 218 4.01 -14.57 4.37
N LEU A 219 4.08 -13.27 4.75
CA LEU A 219 4.31 -12.16 3.85
C LEU A 219 5.47 -11.31 4.37
N GLN A 220 6.48 -11.13 3.55
CA GLN A 220 7.54 -10.16 3.75
C GLN A 220 7.15 -8.83 3.10
N VAL A 221 7.14 -7.73 3.84
CA VAL A 221 6.89 -6.38 3.33
C VAL A 221 8.19 -5.60 3.28
N GLU A 222 8.49 -4.99 2.15
CA GLU A 222 9.71 -4.21 1.93
C GLU A 222 9.42 -2.82 1.40
N HIS A 223 10.17 -1.85 1.88
CA HIS A 223 10.17 -0.47 1.41
C HIS A 223 11.27 -0.27 0.38
N TYR A 224 10.94 0.15 -0.85
CA TYR A 224 11.90 0.22 -1.95
C TYR A 224 12.04 1.63 -2.54
N GLY A 225 13.26 1.99 -2.97
CA GLY A 225 13.56 3.21 -3.72
C GLY A 225 13.67 4.47 -2.86
N ALA A 226 14.08 4.35 -1.59
CA ALA A 226 14.31 5.49 -0.69
C ALA A 226 15.69 6.16 -0.86
N ASP A 227 16.50 5.74 -1.82
CA ASP A 227 17.80 6.32 -2.17
C ASP A 227 17.67 7.58 -3.03
N LEU A 228 16.57 7.73 -3.78
CA LEU A 228 16.32 8.84 -4.68
C LEU A 228 15.10 9.68 -4.29
N ARG A 229 15.16 10.97 -4.63
CA ARG A 229 14.00 11.86 -4.58
C ARG A 229 13.08 11.58 -5.76
N ARG A 230 11.79 11.90 -5.60
CA ARG A 230 10.79 11.68 -6.65
C ARG A 230 11.16 12.30 -8.01
N ALA A 231 11.77 13.48 -8.02
CA ALA A 231 12.21 14.12 -9.26
C ALA A 231 13.36 13.34 -9.93
N GLU A 232 14.29 12.80 -9.14
CA GLU A 232 15.39 11.96 -9.63
C GLU A 232 14.87 10.64 -10.18
N LYS A 233 13.95 9.98 -9.46
CA LYS A 233 13.25 8.78 -9.96
C LYS A 233 12.58 9.05 -11.31
N LEU A 234 11.84 10.15 -11.41
CA LEU A 234 11.18 10.52 -12.67
C LEU A 234 12.20 10.73 -13.80
N GLY A 235 13.34 11.38 -13.52
CA GLY A 235 14.40 11.56 -14.49
C GLY A 235 14.98 10.24 -15.02
N GLU A 236 15.02 9.19 -14.19
CA GLU A 236 15.52 7.88 -14.60
C GLU A 236 14.53 7.06 -15.45
N ILE A 237 13.24 7.39 -15.39
CA ILE A 237 12.19 6.60 -16.05
C ILE A 237 11.39 7.38 -17.09
N ALA A 238 11.66 8.67 -17.29
CA ALA A 238 10.86 9.56 -18.14
C ALA A 238 10.85 9.14 -19.61
N ASP A 239 11.93 8.52 -20.10
CA ASP A 239 12.07 8.07 -21.49
C ASP A 239 11.44 6.66 -21.72
N GLU A 240 10.96 6.00 -20.67
CA GLU A 240 10.36 4.68 -20.80
C GLU A 240 8.96 4.75 -21.42
N PRO A 241 8.67 4.02 -22.52
CA PRO A 241 7.39 4.13 -23.22
C PRO A 241 6.18 3.83 -22.34
N LEU A 242 6.28 2.86 -21.41
CA LEU A 242 5.20 2.53 -20.48
C LEU A 242 4.89 3.69 -19.53
N VAL A 243 5.92 4.42 -19.08
CA VAL A 243 5.74 5.61 -18.24
C VAL A 243 5.05 6.72 -19.02
N GLN A 244 5.51 7.00 -20.25
CA GLN A 244 4.92 8.05 -21.08
C GLN A 244 3.45 7.81 -21.40
N GLN A 245 3.04 6.54 -21.57
CA GLN A 245 1.67 6.18 -21.92
C GLN A 245 0.75 6.04 -20.71
N HIS A 246 1.25 5.56 -19.57
CA HIS A 246 0.42 5.10 -18.45
C HIS A 246 0.66 5.84 -17.13
N LEU A 247 1.57 6.84 -17.09
CA LEU A 247 1.85 7.56 -15.85
C LEU A 247 0.61 8.30 -15.33
N ARG A 248 0.23 8.01 -14.09
CA ARG A 248 -0.89 8.62 -13.38
C ARG A 248 -0.41 9.22 -12.07
N VAL A 249 -0.48 10.55 -11.95
CA VAL A 249 -0.01 11.28 -10.76
C VAL A 249 -1.09 12.11 -10.08
N CYS A 250 -2.23 12.32 -10.76
CA CYS A 250 -3.32 13.14 -10.26
C CYS A 250 -3.98 12.53 -9.02
N TRP A 251 -4.20 13.36 -7.99
CA TRP A 251 -4.86 12.96 -6.75
C TRP A 251 -6.09 13.83 -6.43
N GLU A 252 -6.21 15.03 -7.07
CA GLU A 252 -7.35 15.92 -6.83
C GLU A 252 -8.51 15.68 -7.80
N HIS A 253 -8.26 14.95 -8.90
CA HIS A 253 -9.28 14.56 -9.87
C HIS A 253 -10.13 15.72 -10.41
N ARG A 254 -9.50 16.87 -10.70
CA ARG A 254 -10.21 18.09 -11.17
C ARG A 254 -10.81 17.97 -12.57
N SER A 255 -10.45 16.93 -13.33
CA SER A 255 -11.00 16.62 -14.66
C SER A 255 -11.27 15.13 -14.78
N SER A 256 -11.94 14.73 -15.87
CA SER A 256 -12.17 13.32 -16.20
C SER A 256 -10.90 12.59 -16.70
N SER A 257 -9.84 13.33 -17.05
CA SER A 257 -8.58 12.75 -17.52
C SER A 257 -7.83 12.05 -16.37
N ALA A 258 -6.97 11.08 -16.70
CA ALA A 258 -6.08 10.41 -15.76
C ALA A 258 -5.22 11.40 -14.96
N ASN A 259 -4.76 12.47 -15.63
CA ASN A 259 -4.02 13.59 -15.04
C ASN A 259 -4.72 14.91 -15.37
N CYS A 260 -5.15 15.68 -14.36
CA CYS A 260 -5.88 16.93 -14.59
C CYS A 260 -5.00 18.08 -15.15
N GLY A 261 -3.67 17.99 -15.02
CA GLY A 261 -2.74 19.03 -15.44
C GLY A 261 -2.69 20.29 -14.56
N GLU A 262 -3.52 20.39 -13.52
CA GLU A 262 -3.74 21.61 -12.73
C GLU A 262 -3.43 21.45 -11.23
N CYS A 263 -3.49 20.23 -10.68
CA CYS A 263 -3.17 20.00 -9.28
C CYS A 263 -1.66 20.03 -9.02
N GLU A 264 -1.29 20.18 -7.75
CA GLU A 264 0.12 20.30 -7.34
C GLU A 264 0.98 19.14 -7.86
N LYS A 265 0.51 17.88 -7.72
CA LYS A 265 1.25 16.72 -8.21
C LYS A 265 1.40 16.71 -9.73
N CYS A 266 0.36 17.09 -10.48
CA CYS A 266 0.45 17.21 -11.95
C CYS A 266 1.46 18.29 -12.36
N LEU A 267 1.35 19.50 -11.80
CA LEU A 267 2.25 20.61 -12.11
C LEU A 267 3.70 20.28 -11.76
N ARG A 268 3.95 19.73 -10.57
CA ARG A 268 5.28 19.33 -10.14
C ARG A 268 5.87 18.24 -11.05
N THR A 269 5.07 17.29 -11.50
CA THR A 269 5.51 16.25 -12.43
C THR A 269 5.87 16.84 -13.79
N MET A 270 5.02 17.73 -14.35
CA MET A 270 5.31 18.40 -15.62
C MET A 270 6.60 19.23 -15.57
N VAL A 271 6.81 19.99 -14.48
CA VAL A 271 8.07 20.75 -14.29
C VAL A 271 9.27 19.81 -14.21
N SER A 272 9.15 18.67 -13.52
CA SER A 272 10.23 17.69 -13.44
C SER A 272 10.53 17.07 -14.81
N LEU A 273 9.52 16.72 -15.61
CA LEU A 273 9.70 16.20 -16.97
C LEU A 273 10.43 17.22 -17.86
N VAL A 274 9.99 18.48 -17.85
CA VAL A 274 10.67 19.54 -18.61
C VAL A 274 12.15 19.68 -18.20
N ASN A 275 12.45 19.61 -16.89
CA ASN A 275 13.82 19.71 -16.40
C ASN A 275 14.69 18.51 -16.83
N HIS A 276 14.11 17.35 -17.02
CA HIS A 276 14.80 16.15 -17.52
C HIS A 276 14.73 16.02 -19.06
N ARG A 277 14.09 17.01 -19.75
CA ARG A 277 13.94 17.04 -21.22
C ARG A 277 13.18 15.84 -21.79
N ALA A 278 12.24 15.31 -21.06
CA ALA A 278 11.36 14.22 -21.47
C ALA A 278 10.02 14.75 -22.00
#